data_d7909a803bd4cc39cd6d6aed48d65b62
#
_entry.id   d7909a803bd4cc39cd6d6aed48d65b62
#
_cell.length_a   1.000
_cell.length_b   1.000
_cell.length_c   1.000
_cell.angle_alpha   90.00
_cell.angle_beta   90.00
_cell.angle_gamma   90.00
#
_symmetry.space_group_name_H-M   'P 1'
#
loop_
_entity.id
_entity.type
_entity.pdbx_description
1 polymer ?
#
loop_
_entity_poly.entity_id
_entity_poly.type
_entity_poly.pdbx_seq_one_letter_code
_entity_poly.pdbx_strand_id
1 'polypeptide(L)'
;MTLLDPVLGAFAAVPVIEWVAAGLALGYLGFAIRQNAWCWAFAVASALLYLVVFARAGLVMQAALQVFYVGMSVYGWRSWRGSVSAVPLAVSRWTMRQHALAWAAIAVLALVNGSVIAREASSWVPCFDAAIAWGSVLTTWMVARKVLENWLYWVVLDLAAALLAAWQGLAATALLFLLYTALAVRGYWQWGRDASVAVAHGK
;
A
#
# COMPACT_ATOMS: atom_id res chain seq x y z
N MET A 1 -5.67 33.22 -13.70
CA MET A 1 -5.81 31.79 -13.27
C MET A 1 -4.43 31.33 -12.87
N THR A 2 -4.22 31.10 -11.60
CA THR A 2 -2.95 30.60 -11.10
C THR A 2 -2.89 29.07 -11.33
N LEU A 3 -1.67 28.48 -11.43
CA LEU A 3 -1.49 27.02 -11.55
C LEU A 3 -2.07 26.25 -10.34
N LEU A 4 -2.43 26.98 -9.27
CA LEU A 4 -3.03 26.42 -8.04
C LEU A 4 -4.55 26.27 -8.13
N ASP A 5 -5.25 27.05 -8.98
CA ASP A 5 -6.71 27.03 -9.06
C ASP A 5 -7.29 25.64 -9.42
N PRO A 6 -6.75 24.88 -10.41
CA PRO A 6 -7.23 23.54 -10.73
C PRO A 6 -6.91 22.53 -9.62
N VAL A 7 -5.79 22.70 -8.91
CA VAL A 7 -5.42 21.82 -7.79
C VAL A 7 -6.37 22.04 -6.60
N LEU A 8 -6.62 23.29 -6.21
CA LEU A 8 -7.55 23.62 -5.13
C LEU A 8 -8.98 23.17 -5.46
N GLY A 9 -9.42 23.31 -6.72
CA GLY A 9 -10.69 22.80 -7.19
C GLY A 9 -10.81 21.28 -7.09
N ALA A 10 -9.74 20.53 -7.43
CA ALA A 10 -9.70 19.09 -7.29
C ALA A 10 -9.83 18.64 -5.82
N PHE A 11 -9.16 19.33 -4.88
CA PHE A 11 -9.29 19.05 -3.46
C PHE A 11 -10.70 19.35 -2.92
N ALA A 12 -11.34 20.44 -3.36
CA ALA A 12 -12.67 20.80 -2.93
C ALA A 12 -13.77 19.82 -3.41
N ALA A 13 -13.53 19.12 -4.51
CA ALA A 13 -14.45 18.14 -5.07
C ALA A 13 -14.41 16.77 -4.38
N VAL A 14 -13.40 16.49 -3.54
CA VAL A 14 -13.25 15.18 -2.87
C VAL A 14 -14.29 15.05 -1.74
N PRO A 15 -15.10 13.97 -1.71
CA PRO A 15 -16.05 13.71 -0.65
C PRO A 15 -15.39 13.58 0.73
N VAL A 16 -16.08 14.03 1.79
CA VAL A 16 -15.56 13.97 3.17
C VAL A 16 -15.15 12.55 3.58
N ILE A 17 -15.88 11.52 3.14
CA ILE A 17 -15.57 10.12 3.42
C ILE A 17 -14.19 9.70 2.90
N GLU A 18 -13.78 10.23 1.74
CA GLU A 18 -12.45 9.94 1.17
C GLU A 18 -11.35 10.64 1.96
N TRP A 19 -11.58 11.87 2.43
CA TRP A 19 -10.65 12.56 3.34
C TRP A 19 -10.44 11.80 4.64
N VAL A 20 -11.52 11.28 5.23
CA VAL A 20 -11.44 10.47 6.44
C VAL A 20 -10.68 9.16 6.16
N ALA A 21 -10.98 8.49 5.05
CA ALA A 21 -10.29 7.26 4.66
C ALA A 21 -8.79 7.50 4.40
N ALA A 22 -8.43 8.59 3.72
CA ALA A 22 -7.03 8.98 3.50
C ALA A 22 -6.32 9.33 4.82
N GLY A 23 -6.98 10.04 5.73
CA GLY A 23 -6.46 10.34 7.06
C GLY A 23 -6.18 9.07 7.88
N LEU A 24 -7.07 8.08 7.81
CA LEU A 24 -6.87 6.77 8.43
C LEU A 24 -5.70 5.99 7.77
N ALA A 25 -5.54 6.08 6.46
CA ALA A 25 -4.40 5.48 5.76
C ALA A 25 -3.07 6.13 6.17
N LEU A 26 -3.03 7.45 6.36
CA LEU A 26 -1.87 8.14 6.90
C LEU A 26 -1.59 7.73 8.36
N GLY A 27 -2.64 7.56 9.17
CA GLY A 27 -2.55 6.99 10.51
C GLY A 27 -1.95 5.59 10.51
N TYR A 28 -2.43 4.72 9.59
CA TYR A 28 -1.84 3.40 9.38
C TYR A 28 -0.33 3.50 9.14
N LEU A 29 0.11 4.32 8.18
CA LEU A 29 1.54 4.48 7.86
C LEU A 29 2.34 5.00 9.06
N GLY A 30 1.82 5.99 9.78
CA GLY A 30 2.49 6.55 10.96
C GLY A 30 2.73 5.52 12.07
N PHE A 31 1.75 4.65 12.35
CA PHE A 31 1.89 3.55 13.30
C PHE A 31 2.72 2.39 12.73
N ALA A 32 2.61 2.07 11.45
CA ALA A 32 3.40 1.02 10.80
C ALA A 32 4.90 1.35 10.82
N ILE A 33 5.30 2.59 10.52
CA ILE A 33 6.67 3.08 10.62
C ILE A 33 7.24 2.85 12.02
N ARG A 34 6.43 3.07 13.06
CA ARG A 34 6.80 2.85 14.47
C ARG A 34 6.65 1.40 14.93
N GLN A 35 6.38 0.48 14.03
CA GLN A 35 6.13 -0.95 14.30
C GLN A 35 5.02 -1.20 15.34
N ASN A 36 4.09 -0.27 15.48
CA ASN A 36 2.99 -0.38 16.43
C ASN A 36 1.80 -1.11 15.79
N ALA A 37 1.34 -2.19 16.42
CA ALA A 37 0.25 -3.04 15.92
C ALA A 37 -1.07 -2.29 15.70
N TRP A 38 -1.29 -1.13 16.34
CA TRP A 38 -2.46 -0.30 16.09
C TRP A 38 -2.59 0.16 14.63
N CYS A 39 -1.50 0.13 13.85
CA CYS A 39 -1.58 0.39 12.41
C CYS A 39 -2.66 -0.47 11.74
N TRP A 40 -2.82 -1.71 12.13
CA TRP A 40 -3.79 -2.63 11.54
C TRP A 40 -5.25 -2.23 11.84
N ALA A 41 -5.53 -1.61 12.99
CA ALA A 41 -6.86 -1.06 13.27
C ALA A 41 -7.19 0.12 12.35
N PHE A 42 -6.21 1.01 12.11
CA PHE A 42 -6.36 2.09 11.13
C PHE A 42 -6.53 1.54 9.70
N ALA A 43 -5.81 0.48 9.35
CA ALA A 43 -5.94 -0.18 8.04
C ALA A 43 -7.35 -0.77 7.85
N VAL A 44 -7.92 -1.46 8.85
CA VAL A 44 -9.30 -1.97 8.78
C VAL A 44 -10.28 -0.83 8.59
N ALA A 45 -10.18 0.23 9.39
CA ALA A 45 -11.11 1.35 9.32
C ALA A 45 -11.05 2.05 7.95
N SER A 46 -9.85 2.31 7.43
CA SER A 46 -9.64 2.88 6.10
C SER A 46 -10.21 1.97 5.00
N ALA A 47 -9.88 0.67 5.04
CA ALA A 47 -10.33 -0.30 4.04
C ALA A 47 -11.86 -0.45 4.01
N LEU A 48 -12.52 -0.42 5.17
CA LEU A 48 -13.99 -0.48 5.23
C LEU A 48 -14.64 0.78 4.62
N LEU A 49 -14.06 1.96 4.82
CA LEU A 49 -14.56 3.18 4.19
C LEU A 49 -14.38 3.15 2.67
N TYR A 50 -13.19 2.78 2.19
CA TYR A 50 -12.94 2.64 0.76
C TYR A 50 -13.77 1.52 0.12
N LEU A 51 -14.06 0.43 0.85
CA LEU A 51 -14.99 -0.62 0.40
C LEU A 51 -16.37 -0.01 0.07
N VAL A 52 -16.89 0.83 0.96
CA VAL A 52 -18.18 1.51 0.73
C VAL A 52 -18.10 2.47 -0.46
N VAL A 53 -17.03 3.26 -0.56
CA VAL A 53 -16.82 4.20 -1.67
C VAL A 53 -16.78 3.46 -3.00
N PHE A 54 -15.95 2.43 -3.13
CA PHE A 54 -15.78 1.68 -4.37
C PHE A 54 -17.01 0.85 -4.75
N ALA A 55 -17.71 0.26 -3.75
CA ALA A 55 -18.95 -0.46 -4.00
C ALA A 55 -20.03 0.48 -4.55
N ARG A 56 -20.18 1.69 -3.98
CA ARG A 56 -21.13 2.70 -4.48
C ARG A 56 -20.76 3.23 -5.87
N ALA A 57 -19.48 3.31 -6.19
CA ALA A 57 -18.98 3.69 -7.51
C ALA A 57 -19.06 2.57 -8.56
N GLY A 58 -19.50 1.35 -8.17
CA GLY A 58 -19.56 0.19 -9.08
C GLY A 58 -18.17 -0.41 -9.39
N LEU A 59 -17.12 -0.02 -8.66
CA LEU A 59 -15.75 -0.47 -8.84
C LEU A 59 -15.52 -1.81 -8.11
N VAL A 60 -16.10 -2.89 -8.64
CA VAL A 60 -16.15 -4.21 -7.98
C VAL A 60 -14.77 -4.76 -7.64
N MET A 61 -13.78 -4.64 -8.55
CA MET A 61 -12.41 -5.14 -8.31
C MET A 61 -11.71 -4.37 -7.19
N GLN A 62 -11.89 -3.05 -7.13
CA GLN A 62 -11.33 -2.22 -6.06
C GLN A 62 -12.02 -2.52 -4.72
N ALA A 63 -13.33 -2.75 -4.72
CA ALA A 63 -14.06 -3.18 -3.53
C ALA A 63 -13.57 -4.55 -3.03
N ALA A 64 -13.34 -5.52 -3.93
CA ALA A 64 -12.78 -6.83 -3.60
C ALA A 64 -11.37 -6.71 -2.99
N LEU A 65 -10.55 -5.81 -3.50
CA LEU A 65 -9.22 -5.53 -2.96
C LEU A 65 -9.31 -5.00 -1.51
N GLN A 66 -10.32 -4.17 -1.18
CA GLN A 66 -10.53 -3.72 0.20
C GLN A 66 -10.90 -4.87 1.15
N VAL A 67 -11.71 -5.83 0.68
CA VAL A 67 -12.00 -7.05 1.47
C VAL A 67 -10.72 -7.82 1.77
N PHE A 68 -9.83 -7.96 0.78
CA PHE A 68 -8.50 -8.56 1.00
C PHE A 68 -7.70 -7.77 2.05
N TYR A 69 -7.67 -6.44 2.00
CA TYR A 69 -6.94 -5.62 2.98
C TYR A 69 -7.51 -5.74 4.39
N VAL A 70 -8.82 -5.87 4.56
CA VAL A 70 -9.43 -6.18 5.87
C VAL A 70 -8.91 -7.52 6.39
N GLY A 71 -8.93 -8.59 5.57
CA GLY A 71 -8.39 -9.90 5.94
C GLY A 71 -6.91 -9.86 6.33
N MET A 72 -6.10 -9.17 5.51
CA MET A 72 -4.67 -8.97 5.78
C MET A 72 -4.41 -8.15 7.04
N SER A 73 -5.27 -7.19 7.35
CA SER A 73 -5.13 -6.41 8.58
C SER A 73 -5.40 -7.24 9.83
N VAL A 74 -6.38 -8.13 9.80
CA VAL A 74 -6.61 -9.10 10.88
C VAL A 74 -5.42 -10.05 11.04
N TYR A 75 -4.86 -10.55 9.92
CA TYR A 75 -3.66 -11.37 9.95
C TYR A 75 -2.47 -10.61 10.53
N GLY A 76 -2.20 -9.39 10.05
CA GLY A 76 -1.11 -8.54 10.51
C GLY A 76 -1.22 -8.17 11.99
N TRP A 77 -2.43 -7.84 12.45
CA TRP A 77 -2.69 -7.59 13.87
C TRP A 77 -2.29 -8.77 14.74
N ARG A 78 -2.74 -9.99 14.36
CA ARG A 78 -2.38 -11.22 15.09
C ARG A 78 -0.88 -11.49 15.04
N SER A 79 -0.27 -11.33 13.86
CA SER A 79 1.16 -11.56 13.65
C SER A 79 2.04 -10.61 14.48
N TRP A 80 1.65 -9.33 14.62
CA TRP A 80 2.44 -8.33 15.32
C TRP A 80 2.24 -8.31 16.84
N ARG A 81 1.07 -8.74 17.32
CA ARG A 81 0.79 -8.81 18.77
C ARG A 81 1.34 -10.06 19.45
N GLY A 82 1.87 -11.01 18.69
CA GLY A 82 2.36 -12.26 19.19
C GLY A 82 1.21 -13.26 19.46
N SER A 83 1.18 -14.33 18.68
CA SER A 83 0.43 -15.52 19.02
C SER A 83 1.33 -16.36 19.91
N VAL A 84 0.93 -16.62 21.16
CA VAL A 84 1.43 -17.72 22.04
C VAL A 84 2.95 -17.77 22.31
N SER A 85 3.83 -17.26 21.47
CA SER A 85 5.28 -17.17 21.70
C SER A 85 5.61 -15.80 22.26
N ALA A 86 6.26 -15.74 23.41
CA ALA A 86 6.64 -14.53 24.14
C ALA A 86 7.64 -13.59 23.37
N VAL A 87 8.01 -13.94 22.14
CA VAL A 87 9.00 -13.20 21.35
C VAL A 87 8.27 -12.35 20.29
N PRO A 88 8.42 -11.01 20.31
CA PRO A 88 7.88 -10.14 19.29
C PRO A 88 8.43 -10.49 17.90
N LEU A 89 7.60 -10.36 16.86
CA LEU A 89 8.03 -10.56 15.47
C LEU A 89 9.13 -9.56 15.12
N ALA A 90 10.33 -10.06 14.85
CA ALA A 90 11.49 -9.26 14.46
C ALA A 90 11.41 -8.86 12.98
N VAL A 91 12.07 -7.73 12.64
CA VAL A 91 12.25 -7.32 11.24
C VAL A 91 13.19 -8.31 10.56
N SER A 92 12.75 -8.85 9.44
CA SER A 92 13.50 -9.79 8.59
C SER A 92 13.88 -9.14 7.26
N ARG A 93 14.83 -9.76 6.55
CA ARG A 93 15.24 -9.37 5.21
C ARG A 93 15.06 -10.53 4.23
N TRP A 94 14.71 -10.21 3.02
CA TRP A 94 14.62 -11.18 1.94
C TRP A 94 15.94 -11.32 1.18
N THR A 95 16.15 -12.52 0.64
CA THR A 95 17.22 -12.82 -0.29
C THR A 95 16.88 -12.33 -1.70
N MET A 96 17.88 -12.11 -2.57
CA MET A 96 17.66 -11.73 -3.97
C MET A 96 16.78 -12.72 -4.73
N ARG A 97 16.85 -14.02 -4.40
CA ARG A 97 16.00 -15.04 -5.00
C ARG A 97 14.52 -14.80 -4.66
N GLN A 98 14.22 -14.45 -3.41
CA GLN A 98 12.83 -14.14 -3.00
C GLN A 98 12.30 -12.90 -3.71
N HIS A 99 13.13 -11.87 -3.87
CA HIS A 99 12.76 -10.67 -4.64
C HIS A 99 12.51 -11.00 -6.11
N ALA A 100 13.37 -11.80 -6.74
CA ALA A 100 13.18 -12.21 -8.14
C ALA A 100 11.86 -12.99 -8.33
N LEU A 101 11.57 -13.92 -7.42
CA LEU A 101 10.31 -14.67 -7.46
C LEU A 101 9.09 -13.76 -7.23
N ALA A 102 9.19 -12.79 -6.32
CA ALA A 102 8.13 -11.83 -6.04
C ALA A 102 7.81 -10.96 -7.26
N TRP A 103 8.82 -10.38 -7.90
CA TRP A 103 8.64 -9.57 -9.10
C TRP A 103 8.15 -10.40 -10.29
N ALA A 104 8.64 -11.64 -10.46
CA ALA A 104 8.12 -12.55 -11.47
C ALA A 104 6.64 -12.89 -11.24
N ALA A 105 6.24 -13.16 -9.99
CA ALA A 105 4.84 -13.41 -9.65
C ALA A 105 3.94 -12.20 -9.95
N ILE A 106 4.36 -10.98 -9.56
CA ILE A 106 3.64 -9.74 -9.86
C ILE A 106 3.49 -9.58 -11.38
N ALA A 107 4.56 -9.76 -12.14
CA ALA A 107 4.55 -9.63 -13.61
C ALA A 107 3.60 -10.63 -14.26
N VAL A 108 3.66 -11.90 -13.88
CA VAL A 108 2.77 -12.95 -14.42
C VAL A 108 1.32 -12.65 -14.10
N LEU A 109 1.00 -12.33 -12.84
CA LEU A 109 -0.37 -12.03 -12.41
C LEU A 109 -0.91 -10.77 -13.10
N ALA A 110 -0.08 -9.74 -13.23
CA ALA A 110 -0.44 -8.51 -13.91
C ALA A 110 -0.69 -8.73 -15.41
N LEU A 111 0.15 -9.52 -16.08
CA LEU A 111 -0.03 -9.87 -17.49
C LEU A 111 -1.30 -10.70 -17.71
N VAL A 112 -1.54 -11.72 -16.87
CA VAL A 112 -2.73 -12.58 -16.99
C VAL A 112 -4.00 -11.75 -16.75
N ASN A 113 -4.08 -11.03 -15.64
CA ASN A 113 -5.28 -10.24 -15.29
C ASN A 113 -5.42 -9.03 -16.21
N GLY A 114 -4.35 -8.26 -16.41
CA GLY A 114 -4.35 -7.06 -17.22
C GLY A 114 -4.63 -7.34 -18.71
N SER A 115 -4.12 -8.44 -19.25
CA SER A 115 -4.38 -8.79 -20.66
C SER A 115 -5.85 -9.16 -20.92
N VAL A 116 -6.53 -9.76 -19.95
CA VAL A 116 -7.97 -10.05 -20.08
C VAL A 116 -8.77 -8.75 -20.17
N ILE A 117 -8.48 -7.80 -19.28
CA ILE A 117 -9.18 -6.50 -19.26
C ILE A 117 -8.76 -5.62 -20.45
N ALA A 118 -7.48 -5.64 -20.84
CA ALA A 118 -6.95 -4.83 -21.94
C ALA A 118 -7.53 -5.21 -23.31
N ARG A 119 -8.03 -6.44 -23.49
CA ARG A 119 -8.71 -6.86 -24.73
C ARG A 119 -9.95 -6.01 -25.04
N GLU A 120 -10.64 -5.57 -24.00
CA GLU A 120 -11.83 -4.73 -24.14
C GLU A 120 -11.45 -3.23 -24.19
N ALA A 121 -10.39 -2.82 -23.49
CA ALA A 121 -10.02 -1.42 -23.34
C ALA A 121 -9.07 -0.86 -24.42
N SER A 122 -8.43 -1.72 -25.25
CA SER A 122 -7.40 -1.34 -26.24
C SER A 122 -6.32 -0.40 -25.68
N SER A 123 -5.91 -0.61 -24.41
CA SER A 123 -5.01 0.26 -23.64
C SER A 123 -4.06 -0.56 -22.79
N TRP A 124 -2.87 -0.01 -22.49
CA TRP A 124 -1.89 -0.60 -21.59
C TRP A 124 -2.22 -0.35 -20.09
N VAL A 125 -3.07 0.64 -19.81
CA VAL A 125 -3.43 1.07 -18.45
C VAL A 125 -3.91 -0.07 -17.56
N PRO A 126 -4.78 -1.00 -18.01
CA PRO A 126 -5.21 -2.12 -17.16
C PRO A 126 -4.08 -3.05 -16.73
N CYS A 127 -3.07 -3.27 -17.57
CA CYS A 127 -1.91 -4.09 -17.17
C CYS A 127 -1.05 -3.40 -16.13
N PHE A 128 -0.88 -2.09 -16.23
CA PHE A 128 -0.12 -1.30 -15.29
C PHE A 128 -0.84 -1.18 -13.93
N ASP A 129 -2.15 -0.94 -13.95
CA ASP A 129 -2.99 -0.93 -12.75
C ASP A 129 -2.99 -2.30 -12.05
N ALA A 130 -3.09 -3.39 -12.82
CA ALA A 130 -2.98 -4.75 -12.29
C ALA A 130 -1.61 -5.02 -11.63
N ALA A 131 -0.51 -4.49 -12.19
CA ALA A 131 0.81 -4.61 -11.59
C ALA A 131 0.90 -3.88 -10.24
N ILE A 132 0.33 -2.67 -10.15
CA ILE A 132 0.23 -1.92 -8.89
C ILE A 132 -0.62 -2.71 -7.88
N ALA A 133 -1.78 -3.24 -8.28
CA ALA A 133 -2.68 -3.99 -7.42
C ALA A 133 -2.03 -5.25 -6.85
N TRP A 134 -1.45 -6.11 -7.70
CA TRP A 134 -0.78 -7.34 -7.25
C TRP A 134 0.50 -7.04 -6.45
N GLY A 135 1.23 -6.00 -6.81
CA GLY A 135 2.34 -5.48 -6.03
C GLY A 135 1.90 -5.07 -4.63
N SER A 136 0.79 -4.34 -4.51
CA SER A 136 0.24 -3.89 -3.22
C SER A 136 -0.24 -5.06 -2.34
N VAL A 137 -0.86 -6.09 -2.96
CA VAL A 137 -1.24 -7.34 -2.28
C VAL A 137 -0.02 -8.02 -1.64
N LEU A 138 1.03 -8.23 -2.43
CA LEU A 138 2.26 -8.86 -1.95
C LEU A 138 2.95 -8.01 -0.88
N THR A 139 3.05 -6.71 -1.13
CA THR A 139 3.75 -5.79 -0.22
C THR A 139 3.02 -5.68 1.13
N THR A 140 1.69 -5.68 1.14
CA THR A 140 0.90 -5.73 2.38
C THR A 140 1.20 -6.99 3.19
N TRP A 141 1.34 -8.15 2.52
CA TRP A 141 1.76 -9.37 3.18
C TRP A 141 3.19 -9.27 3.74
N MET A 142 4.12 -8.64 3.00
CA MET A 142 5.48 -8.38 3.49
C MET A 142 5.47 -7.50 4.74
N VAL A 143 4.62 -6.45 4.81
CA VAL A 143 4.43 -5.64 6.02
C VAL A 143 3.97 -6.50 7.19
N ALA A 144 2.96 -7.37 6.98
CA ALA A 144 2.44 -8.25 8.02
C ALA A 144 3.50 -9.24 8.55
N ARG A 145 4.49 -9.60 7.74
CA ARG A 145 5.63 -10.45 8.08
C ARG A 145 6.86 -9.66 8.56
N LYS A 146 6.76 -8.34 8.66
CA LYS A 146 7.86 -7.41 8.99
C LYS A 146 9.10 -7.62 8.10
N VAL A 147 8.92 -7.83 6.82
CA VAL A 147 10.04 -7.84 5.86
C VAL A 147 10.48 -6.41 5.59
N LEU A 148 11.75 -6.05 5.82
CA LEU A 148 12.24 -4.67 5.71
C LEU A 148 12.02 -4.06 4.33
N GLU A 149 12.28 -4.85 3.30
CA GLU A 149 12.21 -4.40 1.91
C GLU A 149 10.79 -4.09 1.43
N ASN A 150 9.74 -4.38 2.22
CA ASN A 150 8.37 -3.94 1.90
C ASN A 150 8.31 -2.45 1.59
N TRP A 151 9.07 -1.64 2.32
CA TRP A 151 9.11 -0.19 2.15
C TRP A 151 9.65 0.23 0.78
N LEU A 152 10.64 -0.50 0.23
CA LEU A 152 11.15 -0.24 -1.11
C LEU A 152 10.14 -0.61 -2.19
N TYR A 153 9.35 -1.68 -1.97
CA TYR A 153 8.23 -2.01 -2.85
C TYR A 153 7.17 -0.91 -2.83
N TRP A 154 6.82 -0.40 -1.65
CA TRP A 154 5.89 0.74 -1.55
C TRP A 154 6.42 1.98 -2.28
N VAL A 155 7.71 2.32 -2.17
CA VAL A 155 8.30 3.43 -2.93
C VAL A 155 8.06 3.26 -4.44
N VAL A 156 8.30 2.07 -4.98
CA VAL A 156 8.10 1.79 -6.42
C VAL A 156 6.61 1.86 -6.79
N LEU A 157 5.75 1.23 -6.00
CA LEU A 157 4.31 1.16 -6.26
C LEU A 157 3.62 2.53 -6.14
N ASP A 158 3.96 3.30 -5.11
CA ASP A 158 3.38 4.64 -4.89
C ASP A 158 3.86 5.62 -5.97
N LEU A 159 5.12 5.55 -6.41
CA LEU A 159 5.59 6.35 -7.55
C LEU A 159 4.88 5.96 -8.85
N ALA A 160 4.68 4.66 -9.10
CA ALA A 160 3.93 4.20 -10.26
C ALA A 160 2.48 4.67 -10.21
N ALA A 161 1.83 4.59 -9.05
CA ALA A 161 0.46 5.07 -8.85
C ALA A 161 0.37 6.59 -8.98
N ALA A 162 1.35 7.35 -8.48
CA ALA A 162 1.42 8.80 -8.64
C ALA A 162 1.52 9.21 -10.11
N LEU A 163 2.38 8.52 -10.88
CA LEU A 163 2.52 8.75 -12.32
C LEU A 163 1.22 8.44 -13.08
N LEU A 164 0.58 7.32 -12.76
CA LEU A 164 -0.70 6.94 -13.37
C LEU A 164 -1.80 7.97 -13.05
N ALA A 165 -1.90 8.39 -11.78
CA ALA A 165 -2.86 9.40 -11.35
C ALA A 165 -2.61 10.75 -12.02
N ALA A 166 -1.35 11.19 -12.13
CA ALA A 166 -0.97 12.41 -12.82
C ALA A 166 -1.33 12.37 -14.32
N TRP A 167 -1.07 11.21 -14.96
CA TRP A 167 -1.42 11.02 -16.37
C TRP A 167 -2.94 11.06 -16.59
N GLN A 168 -3.74 10.59 -15.62
CA GLN A 168 -5.21 10.67 -15.65
C GLN A 168 -5.75 12.06 -15.23
N GLY A 169 -4.90 13.03 -14.91
CA GLY A 169 -5.32 14.36 -14.45
C GLY A 169 -5.78 14.41 -12.98
N LEU A 170 -5.53 13.36 -12.21
CA LEU A 170 -5.92 13.24 -10.78
C LEU A 170 -4.83 13.82 -9.86
N ALA A 171 -4.63 15.13 -9.91
CA ALA A 171 -3.54 15.82 -9.22
C ALA A 171 -3.53 15.58 -7.69
N ALA A 172 -4.70 15.63 -7.03
CA ALA A 172 -4.81 15.40 -5.60
C ALA A 172 -4.37 13.97 -5.22
N THR A 173 -4.77 12.97 -5.99
CA THR A 173 -4.39 11.57 -5.81
C THR A 173 -2.89 11.37 -6.05
N ALA A 174 -2.34 12.00 -7.09
CA ALA A 174 -0.90 11.97 -7.36
C ALA A 174 -0.08 12.53 -6.19
N LEU A 175 -0.48 13.68 -5.63
CA LEU A 175 0.17 14.27 -4.46
C LEU A 175 0.08 13.37 -3.22
N LEU A 176 -1.04 12.68 -3.02
CA LEU A 176 -1.21 11.74 -1.92
C LEU A 176 -0.22 10.56 -2.04
N PHE A 177 -0.06 9.98 -3.24
CA PHE A 177 0.91 8.91 -3.47
C PHE A 177 2.37 9.38 -3.32
N LEU A 178 2.69 10.61 -3.70
CA LEU A 178 4.02 11.18 -3.43
C LEU A 178 4.28 11.33 -1.92
N LEU A 179 3.26 11.71 -1.14
CA LEU A 179 3.36 11.72 0.32
C LEU A 179 3.57 10.30 0.89
N TYR A 180 2.85 9.29 0.37
CA TYR A 180 3.06 7.89 0.77
C TYR A 180 4.47 7.43 0.43
N THR A 181 5.01 7.77 -0.74
CA THR A 181 6.41 7.50 -1.12
C THR A 181 7.39 8.08 -0.09
N ALA A 182 7.22 9.35 0.30
CA ALA A 182 8.09 9.98 1.30
C ALA A 182 8.02 9.26 2.67
N LEU A 183 6.81 8.85 3.08
CA LEU A 183 6.62 8.07 4.31
C LEU A 183 7.21 6.65 4.20
N ALA A 184 7.14 6.03 3.04
CA ALA A 184 7.76 4.72 2.81
C ALA A 184 9.29 4.79 2.91
N VAL A 185 9.93 5.81 2.35
CA VAL A 185 11.37 6.05 2.52
C VAL A 185 11.73 6.19 4.00
N ARG A 186 10.94 6.96 4.76
CA ARG A 186 11.13 7.09 6.21
C ARG A 186 10.95 5.75 6.93
N GLY A 187 9.96 4.96 6.54
CA GLY A 187 9.70 3.62 7.10
C GLY A 187 10.88 2.67 6.91
N TYR A 188 11.48 2.66 5.73
CA TYR A 188 12.67 1.87 5.43
C TYR A 188 13.83 2.20 6.37
N TRP A 189 14.12 3.49 6.57
CA TRP A 189 15.20 3.92 7.44
C TRP A 189 14.94 3.62 8.91
N GLN A 190 13.69 3.82 9.36
CA GLN A 190 13.33 3.53 10.75
C GLN A 190 13.45 2.03 11.06
N TRP A 191 12.86 1.17 10.23
CA TRP A 191 12.93 -0.28 10.43
C TRP A 191 14.36 -0.83 10.28
N GLY A 192 15.16 -0.24 9.38
CA GLY A 192 16.56 -0.61 9.21
C GLY A 192 17.40 -0.33 10.46
N ARG A 193 17.17 0.81 11.13
CA ARG A 193 17.82 1.15 12.41
C ARG A 193 17.40 0.19 13.52
N ASP A 194 16.10 -0.08 13.64
CA ASP A 194 15.58 -0.97 14.68
C ASP A 194 16.13 -2.39 14.54
N ALA A 195 16.25 -2.89 13.29
CA ALA A 195 16.85 -4.18 12.99
C ALA A 195 18.33 -4.25 13.37
N SER A 196 19.12 -3.19 13.11
CA SER A 196 20.53 -3.14 13.45
C SER A 196 20.79 -3.10 14.96
N VAL A 197 19.95 -2.36 15.69
CA VAL A 197 20.03 -2.29 17.15
C VAL A 197 19.71 -3.64 17.80
N ALA A 198 18.70 -4.37 17.28
CA ALA A 198 18.34 -5.70 17.78
C ALA A 198 19.50 -6.71 17.61
N VAL A 199 20.23 -6.66 16.50
CA VAL A 199 21.42 -7.51 16.26
C VAL A 199 22.55 -7.16 17.21
N ALA A 200 22.76 -5.89 17.51
CA ALA A 200 23.83 -5.43 18.41
C ALA A 200 23.62 -5.85 19.88
N HIS A 201 22.37 -5.92 20.34
CA HIS A 201 22.02 -6.32 21.71
C HIS A 201 21.81 -7.83 21.90
N GLY A 202 21.72 -8.61 20.82
CA GLY A 202 21.58 -10.06 20.84
C GLY A 202 22.91 -10.83 20.78
N LYS A 203 24.04 -10.10 20.79
CA LYS A 203 25.41 -10.62 20.99
C LYS A 203 25.86 -10.35 22.41
#